data_7e91e31693feb66b5ecdb7b49d5779a5
#
_entry.id   7e91e31693feb66b5ecdb7b49d5779a5
#
_cell.length_a   1.000
_cell.length_b   1.000
_cell.length_c   1.000
_cell.angle_alpha   90.00
_cell.angle_beta   90.00
_cell.angle_gamma   90.00
#
_symmetry.space_group_name_H-M   'P 1'
#
loop_
_entity.id
_entity.type
_entity.pdbx_description
1 polymer ?
#
loop_
_entity_poly.entity_id
_entity_poly.type
_entity_poly.pdbx_seq_one_letter_code
_entity_poly.pdbx_strand_id
1 'polypeptide(L)'
;MAEKQYFVTEEGLAVLEKELEYLKSVRRKEVAEKIKVARSFGDLSENSEYDEAKNDQAILEARIADLEVMLKGAVVIDESELTNETVNIGSKLEVAVTMPGNKKSERSFKIVGSNEADPRNGKISDESAVGKALLGAKVGQTVKVETPAGATKYKIITISR
;
A
#
# COMPACT_ATOMS: atom_id res chain seq x y z
N MET A 1 24.39 0.58 0.61
CA MET A 1 23.08 1.25 0.76
C MET A 1 22.18 0.42 1.67
N ALA A 2 21.47 1.09 2.55
CA ALA A 2 20.50 0.39 3.39
C ALA A 2 19.34 -0.13 2.50
N GLU A 3 18.97 -1.39 2.69
CA GLU A 3 17.80 -1.95 2.00
C GLU A 3 16.54 -1.26 2.51
N LYS A 4 15.60 -1.00 1.60
CA LYS A 4 14.32 -0.41 1.98
C LYS A 4 13.52 -1.38 2.83
N GLN A 5 13.01 -0.89 3.95
CA GLN A 5 12.12 -1.65 4.80
C GLN A 5 10.66 -1.36 4.45
N TYR A 6 9.85 -2.41 4.45
CA TYR A 6 8.41 -2.31 4.20
C TYR A 6 7.67 -2.74 5.47
N PHE A 7 7.01 -1.79 6.12
CA PHE A 7 6.24 -2.07 7.32
C PHE A 7 4.89 -2.67 6.94
N VAL A 8 4.59 -3.83 7.47
CA VAL A 8 3.36 -4.57 7.19
C VAL A 8 2.75 -5.12 8.47
N THR A 9 1.42 -5.31 8.46
CA THR A 9 0.75 -6.07 9.50
C THR A 9 0.89 -7.57 9.20
N GLU A 10 0.58 -8.43 10.16
CA GLU A 10 0.54 -9.88 9.91
C GLU A 10 -0.44 -10.23 8.80
N GLU A 11 -1.60 -9.58 8.79
CA GLU A 11 -2.62 -9.78 7.75
C GLU A 11 -2.12 -9.32 6.37
N GLY A 12 -1.48 -8.15 6.31
CA GLY A 12 -0.90 -7.63 5.08
C GLY A 12 0.21 -8.52 4.54
N LEU A 13 1.06 -9.05 5.41
CA LEU A 13 2.11 -10.00 5.03
C LEU A 13 1.49 -11.26 4.41
N ALA A 14 0.46 -11.82 5.04
CA ALA A 14 -0.23 -13.02 4.53
C ALA A 14 -0.86 -12.77 3.15
N VAL A 15 -1.44 -11.60 2.93
CA VAL A 15 -2.01 -11.22 1.62
C VAL A 15 -0.92 -11.17 0.54
N LEU A 16 0.23 -10.56 0.83
CA LEU A 16 1.34 -10.46 -0.11
C LEU A 16 1.93 -11.86 -0.44
N GLU A 17 2.08 -12.71 0.56
CA GLU A 17 2.57 -14.07 0.37
C GLU A 17 1.63 -14.91 -0.49
N LYS A 18 0.32 -14.80 -0.25
CA LYS A 18 -0.71 -15.50 -1.05
C LYS A 18 -0.74 -15.01 -2.48
N GLU A 19 -0.64 -13.70 -2.68
CA GLU A 19 -0.58 -13.12 -4.02
C GLU A 19 0.64 -13.66 -4.78
N LEU A 20 1.81 -13.65 -4.15
CA LEU A 20 3.04 -14.15 -4.77
C LEU A 20 2.92 -15.63 -5.15
N GLU A 21 2.41 -16.46 -4.25
CA GLU A 21 2.18 -17.88 -4.50
C GLU A 21 1.24 -18.10 -5.69
N TYR A 22 0.12 -17.38 -5.71
CA TYR A 22 -0.86 -17.43 -6.80
C TYR A 22 -0.24 -17.04 -8.14
N LEU A 23 0.51 -15.94 -8.18
CA LEU A 23 1.15 -15.47 -9.41
C LEU A 23 2.17 -16.49 -9.95
N LYS A 24 2.97 -17.09 -9.07
CA LYS A 24 3.96 -18.10 -9.46
C LYS A 24 3.36 -19.44 -9.85
N SER A 25 2.33 -19.90 -9.14
CA SER A 25 1.77 -21.24 -9.33
C SER A 25 0.66 -21.29 -10.38
N VAL A 26 -0.17 -20.26 -10.47
CA VAL A 26 -1.34 -20.22 -11.35
C VAL A 26 -1.14 -19.29 -12.54
N ARG A 27 -0.86 -18.01 -12.29
CA ARG A 27 -0.78 -17.00 -13.35
C ARG A 27 0.34 -17.25 -14.35
N ARG A 28 1.50 -17.70 -13.91
CA ARG A 28 2.61 -18.05 -14.83
C ARG A 28 2.19 -19.12 -15.82
N LYS A 29 1.46 -20.13 -15.34
CA LYS A 29 0.96 -21.22 -16.21
C LYS A 29 -0.07 -20.72 -17.22
N GLU A 30 -1.00 -19.88 -16.77
CA GLU A 30 -2.02 -19.28 -17.65
C GLU A 30 -1.39 -18.44 -18.75
N VAL A 31 -0.43 -17.59 -18.41
CA VAL A 31 0.27 -16.73 -19.38
C VAL A 31 1.14 -17.57 -20.33
N ALA A 32 1.82 -18.59 -19.82
CA ALA A 32 2.59 -19.51 -20.67
C ALA A 32 1.71 -20.21 -21.68
N GLU A 33 0.53 -20.67 -21.29
CA GLU A 33 -0.45 -21.28 -22.20
C GLU A 33 -0.96 -20.27 -23.23
N LYS A 34 -1.23 -19.04 -22.81
CA LYS A 34 -1.64 -17.96 -23.71
C LYS A 34 -0.60 -17.69 -24.78
N ILE A 35 0.69 -17.67 -24.40
CA ILE A 35 1.80 -17.52 -25.35
C ILE A 35 1.86 -18.70 -26.31
N LYS A 36 1.74 -19.91 -25.80
CA LYS A 36 1.75 -21.15 -26.61
C LYS A 36 0.63 -21.14 -27.65
N VAL A 37 -0.58 -20.79 -27.24
CA VAL A 37 -1.73 -20.67 -28.13
C VAL A 37 -1.50 -19.62 -29.21
N ALA A 38 -1.00 -18.44 -28.83
CA ALA A 38 -0.69 -17.37 -29.77
C ALA A 38 0.36 -17.77 -30.80
N ARG A 39 1.38 -18.53 -30.40
CA ARG A 39 2.37 -19.10 -31.33
C ARG A 39 1.75 -20.07 -32.36
N SER A 40 0.71 -20.78 -31.97
CA SER A 40 0.05 -21.75 -32.86
C SER A 40 -0.64 -21.10 -34.05
N PHE A 41 -0.89 -19.79 -34.02
CA PHE A 41 -1.51 -19.06 -35.14
C PHE A 41 -0.52 -18.66 -36.24
N GLY A 42 0.76 -18.96 -36.14
CA GLY A 42 1.74 -18.81 -37.21
C GLY A 42 2.62 -17.57 -37.09
N ASP A 43 2.52 -16.61 -38.03
CA ASP A 43 3.43 -15.47 -38.09
C ASP A 43 3.36 -14.58 -36.83
N LEU A 44 4.47 -14.54 -36.06
CA LEU A 44 4.60 -13.79 -34.83
C LEU A 44 4.82 -12.30 -35.06
N SER A 45 5.27 -11.90 -36.23
CA SER A 45 5.56 -10.48 -36.52
C SER A 45 4.31 -9.61 -36.63
N GLU A 46 3.17 -10.20 -36.99
CA GLU A 46 1.88 -9.52 -37.13
C GLU A 46 0.80 -10.10 -36.19
N ASN A 47 1.22 -10.91 -35.22
CA ASN A 47 0.32 -11.58 -34.29
C ASN A 47 0.08 -10.71 -33.04
N SER A 48 -1.02 -9.97 -33.03
CA SER A 48 -1.40 -9.10 -31.90
C SER A 48 -1.68 -9.89 -30.62
N GLU A 49 -2.16 -11.13 -30.73
CA GLU A 49 -2.40 -12.00 -29.56
C GLU A 49 -1.08 -12.42 -28.90
N TYR A 50 -0.05 -12.67 -29.72
CA TYR A 50 1.28 -12.95 -29.21
C TYR A 50 1.88 -11.73 -28.47
N ASP A 51 1.79 -10.54 -29.06
CA ASP A 51 2.26 -9.32 -28.46
C ASP A 51 1.54 -9.02 -27.14
N GLU A 52 0.22 -9.21 -27.09
CA GLU A 52 -0.57 -9.07 -25.87
C GLU A 52 -0.13 -10.08 -24.80
N ALA A 53 0.07 -11.34 -25.18
CA ALA A 53 0.53 -12.38 -24.25
C ALA A 53 1.92 -12.10 -23.70
N LYS A 54 2.84 -11.59 -24.52
CA LYS A 54 4.17 -11.17 -24.08
C LYS A 54 4.11 -9.97 -23.16
N ASN A 55 3.22 -9.03 -23.42
CA ASN A 55 3.00 -7.88 -22.54
C ASN A 55 2.45 -8.33 -21.18
N ASP A 56 1.48 -9.23 -21.17
CA ASP A 56 0.95 -9.83 -19.93
C ASP A 56 2.04 -10.52 -19.13
N GLN A 57 2.96 -11.23 -19.81
CA GLN A 57 4.10 -11.85 -19.15
C GLN A 57 5.02 -10.82 -18.48
N ALA A 58 5.31 -9.72 -19.18
CA ALA A 58 6.16 -8.66 -18.64
C ALA A 58 5.54 -8.03 -17.40
N ILE A 59 4.24 -7.73 -17.42
CA ILE A 59 3.50 -7.19 -16.28
C ILE A 59 3.51 -8.18 -15.10
N LEU A 60 3.26 -9.45 -15.37
CA LEU A 60 3.26 -10.51 -14.37
C LEU A 60 4.63 -10.65 -13.68
N GLU A 61 5.70 -10.73 -14.47
CA GLU A 61 7.05 -10.88 -13.92
C GLU A 61 7.50 -9.63 -13.14
N ALA A 62 7.12 -8.44 -13.58
CA ALA A 62 7.38 -7.21 -12.85
C ALA A 62 6.67 -7.22 -11.49
N ARG A 63 5.40 -7.65 -11.43
CA ARG A 63 4.66 -7.75 -10.17
C ARG A 63 5.27 -8.80 -9.22
N ILE A 64 5.69 -9.95 -9.76
CA ILE A 64 6.38 -10.98 -8.97
C ILE A 64 7.66 -10.41 -8.37
N ALA A 65 8.48 -9.72 -9.16
CA ALA A 65 9.71 -9.11 -8.68
C ALA A 65 9.44 -8.09 -7.58
N ASP A 66 8.43 -7.24 -7.73
CA ASP A 66 8.03 -6.25 -6.73
C ASP A 66 7.63 -6.93 -5.41
N LEU A 67 6.81 -7.98 -5.48
CA LEU A 67 6.40 -8.72 -4.29
C LEU A 67 7.56 -9.40 -3.59
N GLU A 68 8.51 -9.96 -4.34
CA GLU A 68 9.70 -10.59 -3.77
C GLU A 68 10.57 -9.57 -3.03
N VAL A 69 10.74 -8.37 -3.59
CA VAL A 69 11.46 -7.26 -2.94
C VAL A 69 10.74 -6.84 -1.66
N MET A 70 9.43 -6.64 -1.71
CA MET A 70 8.63 -6.25 -0.55
C MET A 70 8.70 -7.29 0.57
N LEU A 71 8.58 -8.57 0.25
CA LEU A 71 8.63 -9.65 1.23
C LEU A 71 10.02 -9.81 1.84
N LYS A 72 11.07 -9.59 1.04
CA LYS A 72 12.45 -9.61 1.54
C LYS A 72 12.71 -8.51 2.57
N GLY A 73 12.18 -7.32 2.32
CA GLY A 73 12.34 -6.15 3.21
C GLY A 73 11.20 -5.98 4.21
N ALA A 74 10.29 -6.94 4.32
CA ALA A 74 9.12 -6.82 5.19
C ALA A 74 9.50 -6.83 6.67
N VAL A 75 8.95 -5.84 7.40
CA VAL A 75 9.05 -5.75 8.86
C VAL A 75 7.64 -5.84 9.40
N VAL A 76 7.34 -6.92 10.12
CA VAL A 76 6.01 -7.14 10.68
C VAL A 76 5.84 -6.28 11.93
N ILE A 77 4.75 -5.51 11.94
CA ILE A 77 4.40 -4.65 13.06
C ILE A 77 3.72 -5.50 14.13
N ASP A 78 4.26 -5.46 15.35
CA ASP A 78 3.61 -6.09 16.49
C ASP A 78 2.55 -5.15 17.04
N GLU A 79 1.29 -5.43 16.70
CA GLU A 79 0.16 -4.61 17.15
C GLU A 79 -0.01 -4.63 18.67
N SER A 80 0.53 -5.63 19.38
CA SER A 80 0.49 -5.69 20.84
C SER A 80 1.39 -4.63 21.50
N GLU A 81 2.40 -4.14 20.78
CA GLU A 81 3.31 -3.10 21.26
C GLU A 81 2.77 -1.68 20.99
N LEU A 82 1.67 -1.54 20.27
CA LEU A 82 1.07 -0.24 19.96
C LEU A 82 0.49 0.39 21.23
N THR A 83 0.79 1.67 21.42
CA THR A 83 0.26 2.46 22.53
C THR A 83 -0.88 3.34 22.06
N ASN A 84 -1.69 3.80 23.02
CA ASN A 84 -2.74 4.80 22.77
C ASN A 84 -2.21 6.23 23.00
N GLU A 85 -0.93 6.38 23.24
CA GLU A 85 -0.30 7.67 23.57
C GLU A 85 0.25 8.39 22.34
N THR A 86 0.87 7.62 21.43
CA THR A 86 1.48 8.17 20.23
C THR A 86 1.01 7.43 18.99
N VAL A 87 1.03 8.13 17.85
CA VAL A 87 0.69 7.55 16.55
C VAL A 87 1.87 6.73 16.04
N ASN A 88 1.60 5.46 15.76
CA ASN A 88 2.56 4.53 15.14
C ASN A 88 1.93 3.92 13.88
N ILE A 89 2.74 3.26 13.08
CA ILE A 89 2.22 2.43 11.98
C ILE A 89 1.37 1.33 12.61
N GLY A 90 0.13 1.17 12.14
CA GLY A 90 -0.87 0.27 12.71
C GLY A 90 -1.88 0.95 13.62
N SER A 91 -1.64 2.20 14.04
CA SER A 91 -2.59 2.94 14.87
C SER A 91 -3.86 3.33 14.11
N LYS A 92 -5.00 3.19 14.79
CA LYS A 92 -6.28 3.72 14.32
C LYS A 92 -6.49 5.10 14.94
N LEU A 93 -6.85 6.07 14.13
CA LEU A 93 -6.98 7.45 14.54
C LEU A 93 -8.38 7.99 14.29
N GLU A 94 -8.89 8.76 15.25
CA GLU A 94 -9.98 9.69 15.00
C GLU A 94 -9.39 11.09 15.04
N VAL A 95 -9.64 11.88 14.02
CA VAL A 95 -9.07 13.22 13.86
C VAL A 95 -10.14 14.24 13.49
N ALA A 96 -9.98 15.46 14.01
CA ALA A 96 -10.74 16.61 13.55
C ALA A 96 -9.90 17.32 12.49
N VAL A 97 -10.46 17.42 11.29
CA VAL A 97 -9.79 18.03 10.12
C VAL A 97 -10.33 19.42 9.88
N THR A 98 -9.45 20.41 9.83
CA THR A 98 -9.77 21.78 9.43
C THR A 98 -9.12 22.05 8.08
N MET A 99 -9.95 22.14 7.05
CA MET A 99 -9.51 22.45 5.69
C MET A 99 -9.37 23.96 5.47
N PRO A 100 -8.69 24.40 4.38
CA PRO A 100 -8.65 25.80 3.99
C PRO A 100 -10.08 26.39 3.92
N GLY A 101 -10.25 27.60 4.43
CA GLY A 101 -11.57 28.24 4.54
C GLY A 101 -12.36 27.87 5.80
N ASN A 102 -11.68 27.29 6.79
CA ASN A 102 -12.26 26.88 8.08
C ASN A 102 -13.34 25.80 7.99
N LYS A 103 -13.34 25.01 6.94
CA LYS A 103 -14.22 23.85 6.82
C LYS A 103 -13.73 22.75 7.74
N LYS A 104 -14.60 22.35 8.67
CA LYS A 104 -14.29 21.32 9.66
C LYS A 104 -14.99 20.01 9.34
N SER A 105 -14.31 18.90 9.52
CA SER A 105 -14.88 17.55 9.43
C SER A 105 -14.17 16.62 10.40
N GLU A 106 -14.80 15.48 10.68
CA GLU A 106 -14.17 14.41 11.45
C GLU A 106 -13.90 13.24 10.53
N ARG A 107 -12.75 12.60 10.72
CA ARG A 107 -12.35 11.43 9.93
C ARG A 107 -11.72 10.37 10.82
N SER A 108 -11.91 9.12 10.42
CA SER A 108 -11.24 7.97 11.04
C SER A 108 -10.41 7.28 9.99
N PHE A 109 -9.17 6.93 10.34
CA PHE A 109 -8.31 6.16 9.47
C PHE A 109 -7.23 5.41 10.24
N LYS A 110 -6.60 4.45 9.57
CA LYS A 110 -5.50 3.67 10.10
C LYS A 110 -4.23 4.02 9.34
N ILE A 111 -3.12 4.21 10.04
CA ILE A 111 -1.81 4.38 9.41
C ILE A 111 -1.24 2.99 9.12
N VAL A 112 -0.92 2.74 7.88
CA VAL A 112 -0.42 1.43 7.42
C VAL A 112 0.83 1.62 6.56
N GLY A 113 1.55 0.54 6.27
CA GLY A 113 2.62 0.56 5.29
C GLY A 113 2.08 0.84 3.89
N SER A 114 2.92 1.38 3.00
CA SER A 114 2.51 1.78 1.65
C SER A 114 1.87 0.65 0.84
N ASN A 115 2.24 -0.61 1.11
CA ASN A 115 1.69 -1.78 0.42
C ASN A 115 0.24 -2.10 0.81
N GLU A 116 -0.19 -1.66 1.98
CA GLU A 116 -1.54 -1.87 2.49
C GLU A 116 -2.43 -0.63 2.34
N ALA A 117 -1.87 0.48 1.84
CA ALA A 117 -2.58 1.75 1.75
C ALA A 117 -3.81 1.65 0.84
N ASP A 118 -4.94 2.10 1.35
CA ASP A 118 -6.19 2.19 0.62
C ASP A 118 -6.99 3.38 1.18
N PRO A 119 -6.73 4.60 0.69
CA PRO A 119 -7.39 5.80 1.21
C PRO A 119 -8.91 5.75 1.16
N ARG A 120 -9.49 5.03 0.22
CA ARG A 120 -10.95 4.87 0.10
C ARG A 120 -11.53 4.11 1.29
N ASN A 121 -10.77 3.18 1.85
CA ASN A 121 -11.16 2.39 3.01
C ASN A 121 -10.50 2.88 4.32
N GLY A 122 -10.02 4.11 4.32
CA GLY A 122 -9.46 4.73 5.52
C GLY A 122 -8.08 4.23 5.92
N LYS A 123 -7.33 3.64 4.99
CA LYS A 123 -5.95 3.18 5.22
C LYS A 123 -4.97 4.14 4.56
N ILE A 124 -4.27 4.91 5.38
CA ILE A 124 -3.34 5.95 4.92
C ILE A 124 -1.91 5.44 5.05
N SER A 125 -1.13 5.62 4.00
CA SER A 125 0.29 5.23 3.99
C SER A 125 1.12 6.05 4.97
N ASP A 126 2.03 5.40 5.67
CA ASP A 126 3.07 6.04 6.48
C ASP A 126 3.98 6.94 5.65
N GLU A 127 4.10 6.69 4.36
CA GLU A 127 4.91 7.49 3.42
C GLU A 127 4.13 8.68 2.82
N SER A 128 2.80 8.74 3.00
CA SER A 128 2.00 9.88 2.54
C SER A 128 2.30 11.13 3.36
N ALA A 129 1.99 12.31 2.80
CA ALA A 129 2.19 13.58 3.49
C ALA A 129 1.45 13.63 4.83
N VAL A 130 0.21 13.13 4.86
CA VAL A 130 -0.61 13.06 6.10
C VAL A 130 -0.03 12.04 7.07
N GLY A 131 0.30 10.84 6.59
CA GLY A 131 0.88 9.78 7.43
C GLY A 131 2.20 10.20 8.07
N LYS A 132 3.11 10.78 7.30
CA LYS A 132 4.40 11.29 7.82
C LYS A 132 4.20 12.36 8.87
N ALA A 133 3.26 13.27 8.66
CA ALA A 133 3.00 14.37 9.59
C ALA A 133 2.40 13.89 10.91
N LEU A 134 1.58 12.84 10.86
CA LEU A 134 0.89 12.31 12.04
C LEU A 134 1.72 11.34 12.86
N LEU A 135 2.70 10.64 12.25
CA LEU A 135 3.54 9.69 12.97
C LEU A 135 4.28 10.38 14.14
N GLY A 136 4.21 9.77 15.31
CA GLY A 136 4.81 10.29 16.54
C GLY A 136 3.99 11.36 17.26
N ALA A 137 2.86 11.78 16.70
CA ALA A 137 1.98 12.76 17.33
C ALA A 137 1.20 12.14 18.49
N LYS A 138 0.71 13.00 19.39
CA LYS A 138 -0.03 12.59 20.60
C LYS A 138 -1.47 13.04 20.54
N VAL A 139 -2.32 12.41 21.34
CA VAL A 139 -3.72 12.82 21.50
C VAL A 139 -3.77 14.30 21.91
N GLY A 140 -4.64 15.06 21.25
CA GLY A 140 -4.81 16.50 21.46
C GLY A 140 -3.84 17.37 20.66
N GLN A 141 -2.83 16.79 20.04
CA GLN A 141 -1.89 17.53 19.20
C GLN A 141 -2.53 17.87 17.85
N THR A 142 -2.26 19.07 17.36
CA THR A 142 -2.67 19.50 16.01
C THR A 142 -1.46 19.51 15.10
N VAL A 143 -1.59 18.83 13.96
CA VAL A 143 -0.54 18.73 12.95
C VAL A 143 -1.01 19.44 11.68
N LYS A 144 -0.13 20.26 11.10
CA LYS A 144 -0.39 20.98 9.86
C LYS A 144 0.21 20.24 8.68
N VAL A 145 -0.60 20.01 7.65
CA VAL A 145 -0.18 19.38 6.40
C VAL A 145 -0.41 20.36 5.24
N GLU A 146 0.65 20.65 4.49
CA GLU A 146 0.55 21.48 3.30
C GLU A 146 -0.02 20.65 2.14
N THR A 147 -1.06 21.17 1.49
CA THR A 147 -1.68 20.58 0.31
C THR A 147 -1.71 21.60 -0.83
N PRO A 148 -1.90 21.16 -2.09
CA PRO A 148 -2.06 22.11 -3.22
C PRO A 148 -3.23 23.08 -3.03
N ALA A 149 -4.24 22.71 -2.24
CA ALA A 149 -5.39 23.57 -1.91
C ALA A 149 -5.14 24.50 -0.71
N GLY A 150 -3.97 24.39 -0.05
CA GLY A 150 -3.61 25.14 1.14
C GLY A 150 -3.31 24.24 2.33
N ALA A 151 -3.13 24.85 3.51
CA ALA A 151 -2.82 24.11 4.73
C ALA A 151 -4.06 23.45 5.33
N THR A 152 -3.95 22.17 5.64
CA THR A 152 -4.98 21.40 6.35
C THR A 152 -4.45 21.04 7.73
N LYS A 153 -5.26 21.22 8.75
CA LYS A 153 -4.90 20.90 10.15
C LYS A 153 -5.61 19.65 10.61
N TYR A 154 -4.85 18.75 11.23
CA TYR A 154 -5.36 17.50 11.77
C TYR A 154 -5.15 17.50 13.29
N LYS A 155 -6.21 17.55 14.06
CA LYS A 155 -6.16 17.41 15.51
C LYS A 155 -6.50 15.97 15.88
N ILE A 156 -5.62 15.32 16.61
CA ILE A 156 -5.80 13.94 17.03
C ILE A 156 -6.77 13.90 18.21
N ILE A 157 -7.90 13.23 18.04
CA ILE A 157 -8.93 13.06 19.06
C ILE A 157 -8.68 11.78 19.84
N THR A 158 -8.53 10.66 19.15
CA THR A 158 -8.23 9.36 19.79
C THR A 158 -7.19 8.57 18.98
N ILE A 159 -6.43 7.75 19.70
CA ILE A 159 -5.50 6.79 19.13
C ILE A 159 -5.87 5.43 19.70
N SER A 160 -6.04 4.42 18.83
CA SER A 160 -6.34 3.05 19.22
C SER A 160 -5.56 2.07 18.34
N ARG A 161 -5.66 0.76 18.59
CA ARG A 161 -5.03 -0.31 17.79
C ARG A 161 -6.07 -1.11 17.01
#